data_838f1cbd3c0b36bc4869c59a6898938e
#
_entry.id   838f1cbd3c0b36bc4869c59a6898938e
#
_cell.length_a   1.000
_cell.length_b   1.000
_cell.length_c   1.000
_cell.angle_alpha   90.00
_cell.angle_beta   90.00
_cell.angle_gamma   90.00
#
_symmetry.space_group_name_H-M   'P 1'
#
loop_
_entity.id
_entity.type
_entity.pdbx_description
1 polymer ?
#
loop_
_entity_poly.entity_id
_entity_poly.type
_entity_poly.pdbx_seq_one_letter_code
_entity_poly.pdbx_strand_id
1 'polypeptide(L)'
;MLELKNISLSYDKEILKNISIEILENEIIGIAGRSGAGKSSLLKIISGHLDASEGEVILNGKQMPLSSQRMIPGNPEVATVNQDFKLDVYHTTTENLREAILNWPTEKREARVVRLLQLFDLQKVSQLKAHQLSGGEQQRLAIARAIAPKPKLLLLDEPFSHLDHRLRNRLTNLILKVKQKEHITVVLVSHDGQELMGLCDKLALLNQGKLSKFLPPIPMYYTIKSKRDAELLGIVNTLAMGDKTIYFRPTEYKISTDGVGVTFEKAMFNGMVYLNHFSSHQGEKIILYAMEPLAEVSHIQIDLKK
;
A
#
# COMPACT_ATOMS: atom_id res chain seq x y z
N MET A 1 6.81 17.89 2.41
CA MET A 1 5.33 17.98 2.40
C MET A 1 4.72 17.43 3.70
N LEU A 2 4.89 16.17 4.05
CA LEU A 2 4.48 15.57 5.33
C LEU A 2 5.70 15.09 6.10
N GLU A 3 5.78 15.45 7.39
CA GLU A 3 6.84 15.01 8.30
C GLU A 3 6.20 14.50 9.59
N LEU A 4 6.60 13.30 10.01
CA LEU A 4 6.26 12.76 11.32
C LEU A 4 7.55 12.73 12.14
N LYS A 5 7.50 13.24 13.38
CA LYS A 5 8.62 13.26 14.30
C LYS A 5 8.30 12.47 15.55
N ASN A 6 8.99 11.34 15.74
CA ASN A 6 8.94 10.51 16.94
C ASN A 6 7.52 10.10 17.36
N ILE A 7 6.67 9.78 16.37
CA ILE A 7 5.28 9.38 16.63
C ILE A 7 5.25 8.06 17.38
N SER A 8 4.66 8.09 18.56
CA SER A 8 4.31 6.90 19.36
C SER A 8 2.82 6.92 19.69
N LEU A 9 2.21 5.74 19.74
CA LEU A 9 0.83 5.55 20.14
C LEU A 9 0.72 4.37 21.10
N SER A 10 0.18 4.60 22.28
CA SER A 10 -0.06 3.58 23.30
C SER A 10 -1.48 3.69 23.84
N TYR A 11 -2.10 2.54 24.04
CA TYR A 11 -3.27 2.31 24.87
C TYR A 11 -2.84 1.37 26.01
N ASP A 12 -3.51 0.23 26.17
CA ASP A 12 -3.04 -0.86 27.06
C ASP A 12 -1.75 -1.51 26.53
N LYS A 13 -1.51 -1.35 25.21
CA LYS A 13 -0.31 -1.82 24.50
C LYS A 13 0.24 -0.72 23.61
N GLU A 14 1.53 -0.74 23.40
CA GLU A 14 2.21 0.13 22.47
C GLU A 14 1.92 -0.32 21.02
N ILE A 15 1.21 0.54 20.27
CA ILE A 15 0.74 0.29 18.89
C ILE A 15 1.76 0.81 17.87
N LEU A 16 2.29 2.03 18.08
CA LEU A 16 3.30 2.66 17.24
C LEU A 16 4.47 3.10 18.10
N LYS A 17 5.69 2.96 17.59
CA LYS A 17 6.94 3.09 18.34
C LYS A 17 7.91 4.00 17.63
N ASN A 18 7.99 5.25 18.10
CA ASN A 18 8.97 6.24 17.65
C ASN A 18 9.12 6.30 16.12
N ILE A 19 8.00 6.51 15.40
CA ILE A 19 7.97 6.60 13.94
C ILE A 19 8.37 8.00 13.52
N SER A 20 9.43 8.11 12.71
CA SER A 20 9.85 9.34 12.05
C SER A 20 9.94 9.10 10.55
N ILE A 21 9.25 9.93 9.77
CA ILE A 21 9.20 9.85 8.30
C ILE A 21 9.14 11.23 7.68
N GLU A 22 9.65 11.32 6.47
CA GLU A 22 9.49 12.47 5.58
C GLU A 22 8.95 12.00 4.23
N ILE A 23 7.87 12.63 3.75
CA ILE A 23 7.24 12.37 2.45
C ILE A 23 7.27 13.66 1.65
N LEU A 24 7.81 13.59 0.43
CA LEU A 24 7.90 14.72 -0.47
C LEU A 24 6.57 14.94 -1.20
N GLU A 25 6.44 16.10 -1.83
CA GLU A 25 5.27 16.40 -2.68
C GLU A 25 5.23 15.49 -3.91
N ASN A 26 4.03 15.13 -4.31
CA ASN A 26 3.77 14.37 -5.53
C ASN A 26 4.46 12.98 -5.56
N GLU A 27 4.69 12.37 -4.39
CA GLU A 27 5.12 10.96 -4.26
C GLU A 27 3.91 10.05 -4.01
N ILE A 28 4.03 8.79 -4.42
CA ILE A 28 3.17 7.68 -4.00
C ILE A 28 3.98 6.81 -3.04
N ILE A 29 3.55 6.77 -1.79
CA ILE A 29 4.23 6.06 -0.71
C ILE A 29 3.41 4.86 -0.28
N GLY A 30 4.04 3.69 -0.20
CA GLY A 30 3.43 2.47 0.30
C GLY A 30 3.90 2.10 1.69
N ILE A 31 2.99 1.63 2.54
CA ILE A 31 3.32 1.06 3.84
C ILE A 31 2.69 -0.33 3.92
N ALA A 32 3.51 -1.36 3.84
CA ALA A 32 3.06 -2.74 4.01
C ALA A 32 3.19 -3.20 5.46
N GLY A 33 2.23 -3.99 5.92
CA GLY A 33 2.27 -4.55 7.27
C GLY A 33 1.13 -5.50 7.56
N ARG A 34 1.34 -6.49 8.40
CA ARG A 34 0.30 -7.46 8.78
C ARG A 34 -0.90 -6.77 9.45
N SER A 35 -2.04 -7.45 9.49
CA SER A 35 -3.19 -6.99 10.28
C SER A 35 -2.78 -6.75 11.73
N GLY A 36 -3.24 -5.65 12.33
CA GLY A 36 -2.87 -5.25 13.68
C GLY A 36 -1.49 -4.60 13.84
N ALA A 37 -0.73 -4.35 12.75
CA ALA A 37 0.58 -3.70 12.84
C ALA A 37 0.53 -2.20 13.18
N GLY A 38 -0.66 -1.57 13.15
CA GLY A 38 -0.84 -0.14 13.44
C GLY A 38 -1.06 0.74 12.20
N LYS A 39 -1.24 0.17 11.00
CA LYS A 39 -1.40 0.92 9.73
C LYS A 39 -2.53 1.95 9.78
N SER A 40 -3.74 1.51 10.10
CA SER A 40 -4.91 2.41 10.17
C SER A 40 -4.78 3.45 11.30
N SER A 41 -4.10 3.11 12.41
CA SER A 41 -3.80 4.08 13.47
C SER A 41 -2.85 5.15 12.98
N LEU A 42 -1.80 4.76 12.22
CA LEU A 42 -0.87 5.71 11.61
C LEU A 42 -1.58 6.65 10.63
N LEU A 43 -2.48 6.12 9.77
CA LEU A 43 -3.27 6.96 8.85
C LEU A 43 -4.21 7.92 9.62
N LYS A 44 -4.83 7.48 10.72
CA LYS A 44 -5.67 8.36 11.55
C LYS A 44 -4.87 9.49 12.21
N ILE A 45 -3.62 9.23 12.63
CA ILE A 45 -2.72 10.26 13.16
C ILE A 45 -2.34 11.24 12.05
N ILE A 46 -1.92 10.76 10.88
CA ILE A 46 -1.57 11.60 9.72
C ILE A 46 -2.76 12.47 9.29
N SER A 47 -3.97 11.94 9.34
CA SER A 47 -5.18 12.68 8.96
C SER A 47 -5.70 13.62 10.04
N GLY A 48 -5.16 13.59 11.26
CA GLY A 48 -5.61 14.39 12.40
C GLY A 48 -6.94 13.91 13.00
N HIS A 49 -7.29 12.64 12.85
CA HIS A 49 -8.45 12.01 13.50
C HIS A 49 -8.09 11.26 14.78
N LEU A 50 -6.82 11.14 15.08
CA LEU A 50 -6.30 10.50 16.28
C LEU A 50 -5.05 11.25 16.72
N ASP A 51 -4.94 11.52 18.00
CA ASP A 51 -3.74 12.10 18.59
C ASP A 51 -2.70 11.01 18.84
N ALA A 52 -1.45 11.28 18.53
CA ALA A 52 -0.33 10.45 18.98
C ALA A 52 -0.16 10.63 20.50
N SER A 53 0.34 9.60 21.19
CA SER A 53 0.72 9.72 22.60
C SER A 53 1.98 10.58 22.77
N GLU A 54 2.88 10.54 21.77
CA GLU A 54 4.10 11.32 21.69
C GLU A 54 4.41 11.70 20.26
N GLY A 55 5.19 12.77 20.09
CA GLY A 55 5.64 13.24 18.78
C GLY A 55 4.69 14.24 18.13
N GLU A 56 5.02 14.65 16.93
CA GLU A 56 4.28 15.67 16.19
C GLU A 56 4.14 15.33 14.70
N VAL A 57 3.06 15.81 14.10
CA VAL A 57 2.79 15.75 12.66
C VAL A 57 2.93 17.14 12.07
N ILE A 58 3.75 17.28 11.05
CA ILE A 58 3.98 18.54 10.34
C ILE A 58 3.51 18.36 8.90
N LEU A 59 2.61 19.21 8.45
CA LEU A 59 2.09 19.24 7.08
C LEU A 59 2.41 20.60 6.47
N ASN A 60 3.12 20.61 5.34
CA ASN A 60 3.54 21.84 4.64
C ASN A 60 4.27 22.82 5.56
N GLY A 61 5.17 22.30 6.41
CA GLY A 61 5.96 23.10 7.35
C GLY A 61 5.18 23.64 8.57
N LYS A 62 3.90 23.25 8.73
CA LYS A 62 3.07 23.66 9.86
C LYS A 62 2.73 22.44 10.71
N GLN A 63 2.96 22.55 12.01
CA GLN A 63 2.54 21.54 12.97
C GLN A 63 1.03 21.40 12.96
N MET A 64 0.53 20.19 12.88
CA MET A 64 -0.90 19.91 12.94
C MET A 64 -1.37 20.01 14.39
N PRO A 65 -2.46 20.75 14.66
CA PRO A 65 -3.05 20.79 15.98
C PRO A 65 -3.65 19.44 16.34
N LEU A 66 -3.70 19.13 17.63
CA LEU A 66 -4.29 17.90 18.15
C LEU A 66 -5.76 17.77 17.74
N SER A 67 -6.20 16.54 17.50
CA SER A 67 -7.59 16.19 17.22
C SER A 67 -8.52 16.66 18.34
N SER A 68 -8.09 16.48 19.59
CA SER A 68 -8.80 16.90 20.80
C SER A 68 -9.02 18.42 20.93
N GLN A 69 -8.24 19.23 20.21
CA GLN A 69 -8.34 20.70 20.19
C GLN A 69 -9.25 21.23 19.08
N ARG A 70 -9.84 20.35 18.26
CA ARG A 70 -10.68 20.74 17.13
C ARG A 70 -12.13 20.36 17.35
N MET A 71 -13.08 21.23 16.98
CA MET A 71 -14.51 20.91 16.97
C MET A 71 -14.83 19.78 15.99
N ILE A 72 -14.15 19.76 14.85
CA ILE A 72 -14.27 18.70 13.83
C ILE A 72 -12.87 18.10 13.64
N PRO A 73 -12.66 16.83 14.03
CA PRO A 73 -11.39 16.14 13.80
C PRO A 73 -11.03 16.05 12.30
N GLY A 74 -9.73 16.00 12.02
CA GLY A 74 -9.22 15.89 10.67
C GLY A 74 -8.58 17.18 10.15
N ASN A 75 -7.90 17.07 9.00
CA ASN A 75 -7.26 18.19 8.33
C ASN A 75 -7.85 18.36 6.93
N PRO A 76 -8.34 19.54 6.53
CA PRO A 76 -8.94 19.76 5.20
C PRO A 76 -7.96 19.57 4.03
N GLU A 77 -6.65 19.66 4.28
CA GLU A 77 -5.62 19.36 3.26
C GLU A 77 -5.34 17.84 3.13
N VAL A 78 -5.94 16.99 3.98
CA VAL A 78 -5.75 15.53 3.99
C VAL A 78 -7.08 14.84 3.76
N ALA A 79 -7.18 14.08 2.68
CA ALA A 79 -8.33 13.23 2.42
C ALA A 79 -8.00 11.77 2.78
N THR A 80 -8.99 11.07 3.32
CA THR A 80 -8.85 9.64 3.66
C THR A 80 -9.97 8.84 3.02
N VAL A 81 -9.61 7.74 2.38
CA VAL A 81 -10.55 6.72 1.91
C VAL A 81 -10.31 5.45 2.72
N ASN A 82 -11.31 5.08 3.50
CA ASN A 82 -11.30 3.86 4.30
C ASN A 82 -11.91 2.70 3.51
N GLN A 83 -11.74 1.49 4.02
CA GLN A 83 -12.25 0.27 3.41
C GLN A 83 -13.80 0.24 3.27
N ASP A 84 -14.52 0.93 4.16
CA ASP A 84 -15.99 1.05 4.16
C ASP A 84 -16.53 2.18 3.26
N PHE A 85 -15.66 2.87 2.51
CA PHE A 85 -15.92 3.96 1.57
C PHE A 85 -16.67 5.17 2.14
N LYS A 86 -17.45 5.05 3.21
CA LYS A 86 -18.24 6.10 3.88
C LYS A 86 -19.06 6.97 2.92
N LEU A 87 -19.66 6.38 1.88
CA LEU A 87 -20.55 7.05 0.96
C LEU A 87 -21.92 7.24 1.59
N ASP A 88 -22.62 8.32 1.21
CA ASP A 88 -24.06 8.38 1.44
C ASP A 88 -24.75 7.45 0.43
N VAL A 89 -25.22 6.33 0.92
CA VAL A 89 -25.74 5.24 0.09
C VAL A 89 -27.06 5.58 -0.61
N TYR A 90 -27.81 6.57 -0.11
CA TYR A 90 -29.09 7.01 -0.68
C TYR A 90 -28.94 8.21 -1.62
N HIS A 91 -27.83 8.91 -1.59
CA HIS A 91 -27.49 9.95 -2.54
C HIS A 91 -27.02 9.37 -3.87
N THR A 92 -27.30 10.08 -4.95
CA THR A 92 -26.75 9.77 -6.26
C THR A 92 -25.25 9.97 -6.29
N THR A 93 -24.59 9.41 -7.30
CA THR A 93 -23.15 9.63 -7.56
C THR A 93 -22.82 11.12 -7.64
N THR A 94 -23.66 11.90 -8.33
CA THR A 94 -23.49 13.35 -8.45
C THR A 94 -23.67 14.08 -7.11
N GLU A 95 -24.69 13.71 -6.34
CA GLU A 95 -24.96 14.31 -5.02
C GLU A 95 -23.82 14.05 -4.03
N ASN A 96 -23.31 12.82 -3.98
CA ASN A 96 -22.14 12.49 -3.15
C ASN A 96 -20.92 13.40 -3.46
N LEU A 97 -20.70 13.74 -4.73
CA LEU A 97 -19.61 14.63 -5.13
C LEU A 97 -19.91 16.10 -4.77
N ARG A 98 -21.15 16.57 -4.97
CA ARG A 98 -21.58 17.93 -4.64
C ARG A 98 -21.44 18.22 -3.15
N GLU A 99 -21.82 17.26 -2.33
CA GLU A 99 -21.83 17.37 -0.87
C GLU A 99 -20.41 17.59 -0.32
N ALA A 100 -19.42 16.93 -0.90
CA ALA A 100 -18.01 17.08 -0.50
C ALA A 100 -17.46 18.49 -0.69
N ILE A 101 -18.10 19.32 -1.52
CA ILE A 101 -17.70 20.70 -1.84
C ILE A 101 -18.89 21.65 -1.83
N LEU A 102 -19.84 21.41 -0.90
CA LEU A 102 -21.09 22.18 -0.81
C LEU A 102 -20.84 23.68 -0.57
N ASN A 103 -19.78 24.01 0.14
CA ASN A 103 -19.35 25.39 0.43
C ASN A 103 -18.70 26.11 -0.74
N TRP A 104 -18.51 25.47 -1.88
CA TRP A 104 -17.95 26.11 -3.07
C TRP A 104 -19.03 26.89 -3.84
N PRO A 105 -18.66 27.99 -4.55
CA PRO A 105 -19.58 28.67 -5.45
C PRO A 105 -20.17 27.69 -6.46
N THR A 106 -21.48 27.81 -6.76
CA THR A 106 -22.24 26.83 -7.55
C THR A 106 -21.57 26.52 -8.90
N GLU A 107 -21.14 27.54 -9.65
CA GLU A 107 -20.50 27.34 -10.93
C GLU A 107 -19.21 26.52 -10.84
N LYS A 108 -18.31 26.83 -9.88
CA LYS A 108 -17.08 26.12 -9.64
C LYS A 108 -17.35 24.68 -9.15
N ARG A 109 -18.37 24.49 -8.31
CA ARG A 109 -18.81 23.20 -7.80
C ARG A 109 -19.26 22.28 -8.95
N GLU A 110 -20.17 22.74 -9.80
CA GLU A 110 -20.69 21.95 -10.91
C GLU A 110 -19.57 21.62 -11.93
N ALA A 111 -18.70 22.57 -12.26
CA ALA A 111 -17.56 22.31 -13.13
C ALA A 111 -16.61 21.23 -12.52
N ARG A 112 -16.39 21.26 -11.18
CA ARG A 112 -15.59 20.26 -10.49
C ARG A 112 -16.24 18.89 -10.51
N VAL A 113 -17.54 18.81 -10.26
CA VAL A 113 -18.32 17.57 -10.31
C VAL A 113 -18.24 16.92 -11.69
N VAL A 114 -18.47 17.69 -12.76
CA VAL A 114 -18.37 17.17 -14.14
C VAL A 114 -16.97 16.64 -14.42
N ARG A 115 -15.93 17.38 -14.04
CA ARG A 115 -14.54 16.94 -14.20
C ARG A 115 -14.25 15.64 -13.45
N LEU A 116 -14.75 15.49 -12.21
CA LEU A 116 -14.56 14.27 -11.41
C LEU A 116 -15.30 13.08 -12.01
N LEU A 117 -16.55 13.26 -12.43
CA LEU A 117 -17.30 12.21 -13.13
C LEU A 117 -16.53 11.69 -14.36
N GLN A 118 -15.90 12.59 -15.13
CA GLN A 118 -15.06 12.22 -16.28
C GLN A 118 -13.78 11.51 -15.87
N LEU A 119 -13.05 12.05 -14.86
CA LEU A 119 -11.77 11.52 -14.41
C LEU A 119 -11.91 10.08 -13.88
N PHE A 120 -13.04 9.79 -13.23
CA PHE A 120 -13.32 8.51 -12.57
C PHE A 120 -14.22 7.56 -13.39
N ASP A 121 -14.54 7.91 -14.63
CA ASP A 121 -15.43 7.12 -15.51
C ASP A 121 -16.79 6.79 -14.85
N LEU A 122 -17.41 7.80 -14.22
CA LEU A 122 -18.67 7.70 -13.49
C LEU A 122 -19.85 8.40 -14.21
N GLN A 123 -19.66 8.94 -15.44
CA GLN A 123 -20.70 9.69 -16.13
C GLN A 123 -21.97 8.87 -16.34
N LYS A 124 -21.81 7.59 -16.74
CA LYS A 124 -22.94 6.70 -17.05
C LYS A 124 -23.79 6.35 -15.83
N VAL A 125 -23.20 6.44 -14.64
CA VAL A 125 -23.83 6.12 -13.36
C VAL A 125 -24.07 7.36 -12.50
N SER A 126 -23.94 8.56 -13.08
CA SER A 126 -24.01 9.84 -12.36
C SER A 126 -25.33 10.05 -11.60
N GLN A 127 -26.43 9.49 -12.11
CA GLN A 127 -27.78 9.59 -11.52
C GLN A 127 -28.15 8.38 -10.66
N LEU A 128 -27.33 7.31 -10.67
CA LEU A 128 -27.57 6.15 -9.80
C LEU A 128 -27.19 6.48 -8.36
N LYS A 129 -27.97 5.98 -7.41
CA LYS A 129 -27.66 6.05 -5.97
C LYS A 129 -26.46 5.17 -5.64
N ALA A 130 -25.68 5.56 -4.63
CA ALA A 130 -24.42 4.85 -4.32
C ALA A 130 -24.63 3.36 -3.98
N HIS A 131 -25.76 2.98 -3.37
CA HIS A 131 -26.07 1.55 -3.13
C HIS A 131 -26.38 0.74 -4.41
N GLN A 132 -26.65 1.39 -5.54
CA GLN A 132 -26.92 0.75 -6.83
C GLN A 132 -25.63 0.53 -7.65
N LEU A 133 -24.51 1.10 -7.20
CA LEU A 133 -23.22 0.99 -7.84
C LEU A 133 -22.56 -0.36 -7.53
N SER A 134 -21.80 -0.89 -8.49
CA SER A 134 -20.87 -1.99 -8.24
C SER A 134 -19.79 -1.57 -7.22
N GLY A 135 -19.18 -2.54 -6.54
CA GLY A 135 -18.12 -2.23 -5.56
C GLY A 135 -16.96 -1.39 -6.14
N GLY A 136 -16.56 -1.67 -7.38
CA GLY A 136 -15.54 -0.87 -8.07
C GLY A 136 -15.99 0.56 -8.41
N GLU A 137 -17.29 0.78 -8.69
CA GLU A 137 -17.86 2.12 -8.90
C GLU A 137 -17.97 2.87 -7.58
N GLN A 138 -18.39 2.21 -6.49
CA GLN A 138 -18.42 2.80 -5.16
C GLN A 138 -17.03 3.24 -4.72
N GLN A 139 -16.01 2.42 -4.95
CA GLN A 139 -14.63 2.76 -4.64
C GLN A 139 -14.13 3.96 -5.44
N ARG A 140 -14.40 4.00 -6.76
CA ARG A 140 -14.06 5.16 -7.59
C ARG A 140 -14.79 6.42 -7.11
N LEU A 141 -16.06 6.32 -6.75
CA LEU A 141 -16.83 7.43 -6.18
C LEU A 141 -16.24 7.88 -4.85
N ALA A 142 -15.83 6.98 -3.96
CA ALA A 142 -15.23 7.32 -2.69
C ALA A 142 -13.92 8.12 -2.86
N ILE A 143 -13.05 7.69 -3.77
CA ILE A 143 -11.82 8.43 -4.08
C ILE A 143 -12.14 9.79 -4.73
N ALA A 144 -13.09 9.83 -5.68
CA ALA A 144 -13.52 11.07 -6.32
C ALA A 144 -14.07 12.08 -5.30
N ARG A 145 -14.92 11.62 -4.36
CA ARG A 145 -15.47 12.41 -3.27
C ARG A 145 -14.36 12.94 -2.35
N ALA A 146 -13.41 12.07 -1.99
CA ALA A 146 -12.29 12.44 -1.13
C ALA A 146 -11.40 13.53 -1.74
N ILE A 147 -11.16 13.49 -3.05
CA ILE A 147 -10.33 14.51 -3.72
C ILE A 147 -11.12 15.71 -4.26
N ALA A 148 -12.46 15.72 -4.12
CA ALA A 148 -13.27 16.83 -4.60
C ALA A 148 -12.84 18.18 -4.03
N PRO A 149 -12.52 18.31 -2.71
CA PRO A 149 -12.04 19.57 -2.10
C PRO A 149 -10.62 19.99 -2.52
N LYS A 150 -9.92 19.19 -3.35
CA LYS A 150 -8.51 19.39 -3.74
C LYS A 150 -7.55 19.32 -2.56
N PRO A 151 -7.55 18.22 -1.79
CA PRO A 151 -6.56 18.03 -0.74
C PRO A 151 -5.15 17.91 -1.33
N LYS A 152 -4.12 18.10 -0.51
CA LYS A 152 -2.72 17.92 -0.92
C LYS A 152 -2.23 16.49 -0.67
N LEU A 153 -2.87 15.80 0.27
CA LEU A 153 -2.53 14.43 0.66
C LEU A 153 -3.76 13.53 0.60
N LEU A 154 -3.64 12.39 -0.08
CA LEU A 154 -4.64 11.34 -0.14
C LEU A 154 -4.12 10.10 0.61
N LEU A 155 -4.87 9.67 1.61
CA LEU A 155 -4.61 8.46 2.38
C LEU A 155 -5.58 7.36 1.95
N LEU A 156 -5.05 6.19 1.58
CA LEU A 156 -5.85 5.04 1.15
C LEU A 156 -5.58 3.86 2.10
N ASP A 157 -6.61 3.43 2.82
CA ASP A 157 -6.53 2.29 3.74
C ASP A 157 -7.02 1.02 3.05
N GLU A 158 -6.10 0.07 2.77
CA GLU A 158 -6.35 -1.22 2.12
C GLU A 158 -7.14 -1.10 0.79
N PRO A 159 -6.74 -0.22 -0.16
CA PRO A 159 -7.57 0.08 -1.32
C PRO A 159 -7.71 -1.08 -2.30
N PHE A 160 -6.85 -2.09 -2.25
CA PHE A 160 -6.87 -3.25 -3.15
C PHE A 160 -7.57 -4.47 -2.55
N SER A 161 -8.01 -4.40 -1.29
CA SER A 161 -8.69 -5.51 -0.64
C SER A 161 -9.96 -5.92 -1.40
N HIS A 162 -10.18 -7.23 -1.54
CA HIS A 162 -11.35 -7.82 -2.22
C HIS A 162 -11.49 -7.49 -3.72
N LEU A 163 -10.46 -6.91 -4.37
CA LEU A 163 -10.45 -6.67 -5.80
C LEU A 163 -9.83 -7.84 -6.56
N ASP A 164 -10.47 -8.24 -7.66
CA ASP A 164 -9.84 -9.10 -8.65
C ASP A 164 -8.69 -8.38 -9.37
N HIS A 165 -7.88 -9.13 -10.11
CA HIS A 165 -6.72 -8.60 -10.83
C HIS A 165 -7.09 -7.46 -11.81
N ARG A 166 -8.23 -7.57 -12.50
CA ARG A 166 -8.69 -6.55 -13.47
C ARG A 166 -9.08 -5.24 -12.79
N LEU A 167 -9.82 -5.32 -11.69
CA LEU A 167 -10.22 -4.17 -10.90
C LEU A 167 -9.02 -3.51 -10.21
N ARG A 168 -8.07 -4.33 -9.71
CA ARG A 168 -6.81 -3.85 -9.14
C ARG A 168 -6.02 -3.02 -10.16
N ASN A 169 -5.81 -3.52 -11.38
CA ASN A 169 -5.12 -2.78 -12.43
C ASN A 169 -5.82 -1.47 -12.80
N ARG A 170 -7.15 -1.47 -12.85
CA ARG A 170 -7.93 -0.25 -13.08
C ARG A 170 -7.72 0.77 -11.98
N LEU A 171 -7.76 0.35 -10.72
CA LEU A 171 -7.54 1.23 -9.58
C LEU A 171 -6.10 1.78 -9.56
N THR A 172 -5.09 0.94 -9.82
CA THR A 172 -3.69 1.36 -9.96
C THR A 172 -3.56 2.49 -10.99
N ASN A 173 -4.09 2.28 -12.20
CA ASN A 173 -4.06 3.29 -13.26
C ASN A 173 -4.82 4.57 -12.87
N LEU A 174 -5.92 4.43 -12.13
CA LEU A 174 -6.68 5.57 -11.64
C LEU A 174 -5.88 6.38 -10.62
N ILE A 175 -5.22 5.74 -9.66
CA ILE A 175 -4.37 6.41 -8.65
C ILE A 175 -3.23 7.18 -9.35
N LEU A 176 -2.56 6.57 -10.32
CA LEU A 176 -1.52 7.23 -11.13
C LEU A 176 -2.07 8.45 -11.88
N LYS A 177 -3.24 8.31 -12.52
CA LYS A 177 -3.92 9.40 -13.22
C LYS A 177 -4.33 10.54 -12.27
N VAL A 178 -4.83 10.21 -11.08
CA VAL A 178 -5.19 11.17 -10.04
C VAL A 178 -3.96 11.93 -9.55
N LYS A 179 -2.87 11.22 -9.20
CA LYS A 179 -1.59 11.84 -8.83
C LYS A 179 -1.15 12.86 -9.89
N GLN A 180 -1.15 12.47 -11.16
CA GLN A 180 -0.70 13.31 -12.26
C GLN A 180 -1.60 14.52 -12.53
N LYS A 181 -2.93 14.32 -12.50
CA LYS A 181 -3.90 15.38 -12.86
C LYS A 181 -4.22 16.35 -11.72
N GLU A 182 -4.13 15.89 -10.50
CA GLU A 182 -4.47 16.68 -9.30
C GLU A 182 -3.22 17.13 -8.53
N HIS A 183 -2.01 16.67 -8.93
CA HIS A 183 -0.73 16.96 -8.25
C HIS A 183 -0.77 16.65 -6.76
N ILE A 184 -1.35 15.49 -6.40
CA ILE A 184 -1.58 15.07 -5.02
C ILE A 184 -0.54 14.05 -4.59
N THR A 185 -0.08 14.15 -3.35
CA THR A 185 0.73 13.12 -2.69
C THR A 185 -0.20 12.01 -2.20
N VAL A 186 0.21 10.76 -2.37
CA VAL A 186 -0.62 9.59 -1.99
C VAL A 186 0.13 8.71 -1.02
N VAL A 187 -0.52 8.32 0.07
CA VAL A 187 -0.04 7.29 0.99
C VAL A 187 -1.03 6.14 0.99
N LEU A 188 -0.53 4.95 0.68
CA LEU A 188 -1.33 3.72 0.69
C LEU A 188 -0.82 2.80 1.79
N VAL A 189 -1.74 2.15 2.49
CA VAL A 189 -1.38 1.04 3.37
C VAL A 189 -2.01 -0.25 2.84
N SER A 190 -1.28 -1.36 2.93
CA SER A 190 -1.78 -2.70 2.57
C SER A 190 -1.18 -3.77 3.47
N HIS A 191 -1.89 -4.89 3.62
CA HIS A 191 -1.32 -6.09 4.24
C HIS A 191 -0.56 -6.95 3.23
N ASP A 192 -0.70 -6.67 1.93
CA ASP A 192 0.04 -7.30 0.84
C ASP A 192 0.99 -6.26 0.19
N GLY A 193 2.28 -6.41 0.45
CA GLY A 193 3.29 -5.50 -0.09
C GLY A 193 3.51 -5.66 -1.59
N GLN A 194 3.12 -6.80 -2.19
CA GLN A 194 3.24 -6.99 -3.64
C GLN A 194 2.34 -6.02 -4.41
N GLU A 195 1.16 -5.70 -3.86
CA GLU A 195 0.23 -4.73 -4.44
C GLU A 195 0.84 -3.32 -4.56
N LEU A 196 1.74 -3.00 -3.65
CA LEU A 196 2.36 -1.68 -3.56
C LEU A 196 3.58 -1.54 -4.48
N MET A 197 4.29 -2.65 -4.76
CA MET A 197 5.56 -2.62 -5.49
C MET A 197 5.44 -2.05 -6.92
N GLY A 198 4.32 -2.30 -7.60
CA GLY A 198 4.09 -1.80 -8.96
C GLY A 198 3.56 -0.37 -9.05
N LEU A 199 3.22 0.25 -7.91
CA LEU A 199 2.55 1.55 -7.87
C LEU A 199 3.36 2.62 -7.15
N CYS A 200 4.05 2.26 -6.05
CA CYS A 200 4.67 3.22 -5.16
C CYS A 200 6.06 3.63 -5.61
N ASP A 201 6.40 4.91 -5.42
CA ASP A 201 7.75 5.43 -5.63
C ASP A 201 8.71 4.89 -4.55
N LYS A 202 8.20 4.73 -3.31
CA LYS A 202 8.91 4.18 -2.16
C LYS A 202 8.00 3.34 -1.28
N LEU A 203 8.55 2.36 -0.60
CA LEU A 203 7.88 1.46 0.32
C LEU A 203 8.56 1.46 1.69
N ALA A 204 7.77 1.25 2.73
CA ALA A 204 8.24 0.89 4.07
C ALA A 204 7.43 -0.27 4.64
N LEU A 205 8.00 -1.01 5.57
CA LEU A 205 7.35 -2.11 6.27
C LEU A 205 7.05 -1.70 7.71
N LEU A 206 5.78 -1.81 8.10
CA LEU A 206 5.33 -1.59 9.46
C LEU A 206 5.19 -2.94 10.17
N ASN A 207 6.04 -3.19 11.14
CA ASN A 207 6.07 -4.44 11.90
C ASN A 207 6.16 -4.17 13.41
N GLN A 208 5.20 -4.69 14.18
CA GLN A 208 5.14 -4.51 15.65
C GLN A 208 5.29 -3.05 16.10
N GLY A 209 4.62 -2.15 15.39
CA GLY A 209 4.65 -0.71 15.67
C GLY A 209 5.89 0.03 15.18
N LYS A 210 6.89 -0.64 14.64
CA LYS A 210 8.11 -0.03 14.09
C LYS A 210 8.03 0.05 12.58
N LEU A 211 8.41 1.20 12.02
CA LEU A 211 8.47 1.43 10.58
C LEU A 211 9.92 1.29 10.10
N SER A 212 10.10 0.55 9.00
CA SER A 212 11.40 0.46 8.33
C SER A 212 11.73 1.77 7.61
N LYS A 213 12.97 1.91 7.12
CA LYS A 213 13.31 2.99 6.18
C LYS A 213 12.49 2.82 4.89
N PHE A 214 12.13 3.94 4.26
CA PHE A 214 11.56 3.94 2.91
C PHE A 214 12.65 3.63 1.88
N LEU A 215 12.37 2.66 1.02
CA LEU A 215 13.22 2.29 -0.10
C LEU A 215 12.38 2.23 -1.38
N PRO A 216 12.97 2.44 -2.57
CA PRO A 216 12.32 2.09 -3.82
C PRO A 216 11.92 0.60 -3.86
N PRO A 217 10.92 0.20 -4.68
CA PRO A 217 10.39 -1.17 -4.67
C PRO A 217 11.43 -2.28 -4.85
N ILE A 218 12.36 -2.12 -5.80
CA ILE A 218 13.37 -3.15 -6.10
C ILE A 218 14.35 -3.32 -4.92
N PRO A 219 15.02 -2.28 -4.39
CA PRO A 219 15.82 -2.40 -3.18
C PRO A 219 15.02 -2.95 -1.99
N MET A 220 13.77 -2.54 -1.79
CA MET A 220 12.93 -3.04 -0.70
C MET A 220 12.69 -4.56 -0.84
N TYR A 221 12.44 -5.06 -2.05
CA TYR A 221 12.20 -6.46 -2.32
C TYR A 221 13.41 -7.34 -1.99
N TYR A 222 14.61 -6.90 -2.36
CA TYR A 222 15.84 -7.69 -2.19
C TYR A 222 16.55 -7.44 -0.84
N THR A 223 16.26 -6.34 -0.12
CA THR A 223 16.83 -6.08 1.20
C THR A 223 16.10 -6.86 2.29
N ILE A 224 16.46 -8.12 2.46
CA ILE A 224 15.82 -9.02 3.43
C ILE A 224 16.54 -8.96 4.76
N LYS A 225 15.89 -8.40 5.81
CA LYS A 225 16.39 -8.38 7.18
C LYS A 225 15.81 -9.49 8.07
N SER A 226 14.59 -9.90 7.76
CA SER A 226 13.93 -11.00 8.44
C SER A 226 12.98 -11.73 7.49
N LYS A 227 12.76 -13.01 7.71
CA LYS A 227 11.77 -13.80 6.98
C LYS A 227 10.37 -13.18 7.04
N ARG A 228 9.99 -12.76 8.25
CA ARG A 228 8.66 -12.18 8.51
C ARG A 228 8.37 -10.93 7.67
N ASP A 229 9.35 -10.05 7.52
CA ASP A 229 9.21 -8.83 6.72
C ASP A 229 9.25 -9.14 5.22
N ALA A 230 10.14 -10.07 4.83
CA ALA A 230 10.27 -10.48 3.44
C ALA A 230 8.99 -11.15 2.89
N GLU A 231 8.28 -11.94 3.72
CA GLU A 231 7.00 -12.56 3.36
C GLU A 231 5.89 -11.56 3.00
N LEU A 232 5.94 -10.33 3.51
CA LEU A 232 5.00 -9.26 3.12
C LEU A 232 5.16 -8.85 1.66
N LEU A 233 6.34 -9.06 1.09
CA LEU A 233 6.68 -8.67 -0.27
C LEU A 233 6.68 -9.86 -1.26
N GLY A 234 6.34 -11.06 -0.79
CA GLY A 234 6.27 -12.26 -1.61
C GLY A 234 7.11 -13.41 -1.07
N ILE A 235 7.28 -14.44 -1.90
CA ILE A 235 7.98 -15.66 -1.51
C ILE A 235 9.43 -15.35 -1.14
N VAL A 236 9.88 -15.93 -0.05
CA VAL A 236 11.26 -15.89 0.44
C VAL A 236 11.69 -17.30 0.82
N ASN A 237 12.83 -17.70 0.31
CA ASN A 237 13.48 -18.94 0.71
C ASN A 237 14.33 -18.74 1.96
N THR A 238 14.46 -19.82 2.71
CA THR A 238 15.30 -19.87 3.91
C THR A 238 16.24 -21.07 3.76
N LEU A 239 17.50 -20.84 4.00
CA LEU A 239 18.53 -21.89 3.94
C LEU A 239 19.50 -21.73 5.09
N ALA A 240 19.76 -22.81 5.84
CA ALA A 240 20.80 -22.85 6.86
C ALA A 240 22.16 -23.13 6.20
N MET A 241 23.15 -22.31 6.49
CA MET A 241 24.54 -22.49 6.04
C MET A 241 25.46 -22.37 7.26
N GLY A 242 25.79 -23.52 7.85
CA GLY A 242 26.49 -23.57 9.14
C GLY A 242 25.64 -22.86 10.22
N ASP A 243 26.24 -21.93 10.95
CA ASP A 243 25.55 -21.17 12.01
C ASP A 243 24.71 -19.98 11.51
N LYS A 244 24.64 -19.77 10.18
CA LYS A 244 23.93 -18.64 9.58
C LYS A 244 22.71 -19.10 8.81
N THR A 245 21.64 -18.35 8.91
CA THR A 245 20.45 -18.50 8.06
C THR A 245 20.50 -17.47 6.95
N ILE A 246 20.42 -17.92 5.71
CA ILE A 246 20.34 -17.06 4.53
C ILE A 246 18.91 -16.98 4.06
N TYR A 247 18.46 -15.76 3.76
CA TYR A 247 17.17 -15.48 3.13
C TYR A 247 17.43 -15.00 1.70
N PHE A 248 16.70 -15.57 0.73
CA PHE A 248 16.85 -15.18 -0.67
C PHE A 248 15.54 -15.28 -1.43
N ARG A 249 15.41 -14.49 -2.51
CA ARG A 249 14.23 -14.52 -3.38
C ARG A 249 14.30 -15.68 -4.36
N PRO A 250 13.14 -16.14 -4.88
CA PRO A 250 13.09 -17.22 -5.86
C PRO A 250 13.89 -16.99 -7.15
N THR A 251 14.34 -15.76 -7.39
CA THR A 251 15.16 -15.37 -8.55
C THR A 251 16.64 -15.17 -8.23
N GLU A 252 17.05 -15.35 -6.96
CA GLU A 252 18.44 -15.12 -6.50
C GLU A 252 19.23 -16.43 -6.46
N TYR A 253 19.32 -17.11 -7.59
CA TYR A 253 20.07 -18.35 -7.72
C TYR A 253 20.75 -18.47 -9.10
N LYS A 254 21.74 -19.34 -9.16
CA LYS A 254 22.33 -19.86 -10.41
C LYS A 254 22.35 -21.38 -10.34
N ILE A 255 22.12 -22.03 -11.46
CA ILE A 255 22.33 -23.49 -11.58
C ILE A 255 23.85 -23.74 -11.56
N SER A 256 24.30 -24.69 -10.77
CA SER A 256 25.71 -24.98 -10.56
C SER A 256 25.94 -26.49 -10.46
N THR A 257 27.15 -26.94 -10.70
CA THR A 257 27.59 -28.30 -10.38
C THR A 257 28.07 -28.40 -8.94
N ASP A 258 28.48 -27.26 -8.35
CA ASP A 258 28.96 -27.13 -6.98
C ASP A 258 28.07 -26.15 -6.24
N GLY A 259 27.67 -26.46 -5.04
CA GLY A 259 26.81 -25.57 -4.24
C GLY A 259 25.90 -26.33 -3.30
N VAL A 260 24.70 -25.78 -3.08
CA VAL A 260 23.70 -26.43 -2.26
C VAL A 260 23.01 -27.53 -3.04
N GLY A 261 23.14 -28.77 -2.59
CA GLY A 261 22.40 -29.90 -3.15
C GLY A 261 20.90 -29.77 -2.89
N VAL A 262 20.13 -29.92 -3.96
CA VAL A 262 18.68 -29.83 -3.94
C VAL A 262 18.02 -31.01 -4.66
N THR A 263 16.88 -31.45 -4.15
CA THR A 263 16.07 -32.50 -4.77
C THR A 263 14.78 -31.87 -5.30
N PHE A 264 14.53 -32.03 -6.59
CA PHE A 264 13.31 -31.56 -7.24
C PHE A 264 12.09 -32.32 -6.72
N GLU A 265 11.02 -31.60 -6.41
CA GLU A 265 9.75 -32.18 -5.97
C GLU A 265 8.65 -32.02 -7.04
N LYS A 266 8.46 -30.83 -7.54
CA LYS A 266 7.46 -30.50 -8.57
C LYS A 266 7.67 -29.12 -9.18
N ALA A 267 7.09 -28.91 -10.35
CA ALA A 267 6.95 -27.59 -10.96
C ALA A 267 5.49 -27.21 -11.13
N MET A 268 5.14 -25.96 -10.83
CA MET A 268 3.79 -25.42 -10.97
C MET A 268 3.84 -24.14 -11.79
N PHE A 269 3.11 -24.07 -12.90
CA PHE A 269 3.01 -22.86 -13.72
C PHE A 269 1.97 -21.91 -13.15
N ASN A 270 2.34 -20.65 -12.91
CA ASN A 270 1.44 -19.63 -12.35
C ASN A 270 0.88 -18.64 -13.39
N GLY A 271 1.06 -18.91 -14.68
CA GLY A 271 0.66 -18.03 -15.77
C GLY A 271 1.80 -17.13 -16.30
N MET A 272 2.92 -17.02 -15.57
CA MET A 272 4.08 -16.22 -15.97
C MET A 272 5.39 -17.05 -15.94
N VAL A 273 5.60 -17.76 -14.85
CA VAL A 273 6.81 -18.55 -14.60
C VAL A 273 6.43 -19.88 -13.94
N TYR A 274 7.35 -20.86 -14.01
CA TYR A 274 7.26 -22.06 -13.19
C TYR A 274 7.79 -21.80 -11.79
N LEU A 275 7.00 -22.18 -10.78
CA LEU A 275 7.44 -22.31 -9.40
C LEU A 275 8.00 -23.71 -9.24
N ASN A 276 9.31 -23.82 -9.26
CA ASN A 276 10.00 -25.09 -9.08
C ASN A 276 10.26 -25.33 -7.60
N HIS A 277 9.62 -26.34 -7.03
CA HIS A 277 9.74 -26.72 -5.64
C HIS A 277 10.86 -27.74 -5.47
N PHE A 278 11.74 -27.47 -4.54
CA PHE A 278 12.85 -28.31 -4.14
C PHE A 278 12.88 -28.51 -2.63
N SER A 279 13.56 -29.56 -2.20
CA SER A 279 14.03 -29.72 -0.82
C SER A 279 15.55 -29.72 -0.79
N SER A 280 16.14 -29.06 0.21
CA SER A 280 17.58 -29.19 0.49
C SER A 280 17.87 -30.52 1.19
N HIS A 281 19.15 -30.90 1.28
CA HIS A 281 19.56 -32.09 2.07
C HIS A 281 19.20 -32.00 3.56
N GLN A 282 18.94 -30.79 4.08
CA GLN A 282 18.51 -30.55 5.45
C GLN A 282 16.98 -30.48 5.58
N GLY A 283 16.23 -30.69 4.48
CA GLY A 283 14.77 -30.72 4.46
C GLY A 283 14.12 -29.35 4.33
N GLU A 284 14.86 -28.26 4.10
CA GLU A 284 14.23 -26.95 3.88
C GLU A 284 13.56 -26.90 2.49
N LYS A 285 12.39 -26.28 2.46
CA LYS A 285 11.65 -26.07 1.21
C LYS A 285 12.18 -24.84 0.48
N ILE A 286 12.52 -25.02 -0.79
CA ILE A 286 13.05 -23.97 -1.67
C ILE A 286 12.13 -23.86 -2.88
N ILE A 287 11.78 -22.63 -3.24
CA ILE A 287 10.99 -22.32 -4.43
C ILE A 287 11.84 -21.44 -5.34
N LEU A 288 12.06 -21.90 -6.59
CA LEU A 288 12.82 -21.18 -7.60
C LEU A 288 11.92 -20.82 -8.79
N TYR A 289 12.06 -19.60 -9.28
CA TYR A 289 11.34 -19.15 -10.47
C TYR A 289 12.18 -19.38 -11.71
N ALA A 290 11.61 -20.03 -12.72
CA ALA A 290 12.22 -20.23 -14.03
C ALA A 290 11.17 -20.18 -15.15
N MET A 291 11.62 -20.04 -16.40
CA MET A 291 10.73 -20.07 -17.56
C MET A 291 10.33 -21.49 -17.96
N GLU A 292 10.97 -22.50 -17.37
CA GLU A 292 10.76 -23.93 -17.62
C GLU A 292 10.89 -24.75 -16.32
N PRO A 293 10.39 -26.00 -16.29
CA PRO A 293 10.63 -26.90 -15.17
C PRO A 293 12.12 -27.22 -15.01
N LEU A 294 12.61 -27.19 -13.76
CA LEU A 294 14.01 -27.43 -13.41
C LEU A 294 14.23 -28.87 -12.87
N ALA A 295 13.59 -29.88 -13.48
CA ALA A 295 13.56 -31.25 -12.98
C ALA A 295 14.92 -31.92 -12.87
N GLU A 296 15.88 -31.53 -13.72
CA GLU A 296 17.25 -32.11 -13.79
C GLU A 296 18.26 -31.37 -12.89
N VAL A 297 17.85 -30.29 -12.21
CA VAL A 297 18.74 -29.49 -11.36
C VAL A 297 18.95 -30.19 -10.04
N SER A 298 20.20 -30.48 -9.71
CA SER A 298 20.62 -31.13 -8.46
C SER A 298 21.39 -30.21 -7.52
N HIS A 299 21.94 -29.11 -8.02
CA HIS A 299 22.69 -28.13 -7.22
C HIS A 299 22.38 -26.69 -7.65
N ILE A 300 22.35 -25.80 -6.68
CA ILE A 300 22.16 -24.37 -6.88
C ILE A 300 23.20 -23.56 -6.10
N GLN A 301 23.61 -22.44 -6.65
CA GLN A 301 24.36 -21.41 -5.96
C GLN A 301 23.46 -20.21 -5.70
N ILE A 302 23.45 -19.70 -4.46
CA ILE A 302 22.68 -18.50 -4.14
C ILE A 302 23.43 -17.27 -4.62
N ASP A 303 22.76 -16.42 -5.40
CA ASP A 303 23.30 -15.21 -6.02
C ASP A 303 22.51 -13.99 -5.55
N LEU A 304 22.81 -13.51 -4.34
CA LEU A 304 22.10 -12.39 -3.69
C LEU A 304 22.25 -11.10 -4.49
N LYS A 305 21.15 -10.52 -4.88
CA LYS A 305 21.10 -9.16 -5.44
C LYS A 305 21.29 -8.14 -4.32
N LYS A 306 22.35 -7.36 -4.42
CA LYS A 306 22.67 -6.27 -3.49
C LYS A 306 21.96 -4.98 -3.85
#